data_30e9f9d67a21f4b1cdad955cd35e08fa
#
_entry.id   30e9f9d67a21f4b1cdad955cd35e08fa
#
_cell.length_a   1.000
_cell.length_b   1.000
_cell.length_c   1.000
_cell.angle_alpha   90.00
_cell.angle_beta   90.00
_cell.angle_gamma   90.00
#
_symmetry.space_group_name_H-M   'P 1'
#
loop_
_entity.id
_entity.type
_entity.pdbx_description
1 polymer ?
#
loop_
_entity_poly.entity_id
_entity_poly.type
_entity_poly.pdbx_seq_one_letter_code
_entity_poly.pdbx_strand_id
1 'polypeptide(L)'
;MLVVASTVALGVLVFAVGQGAADGSDETPLSIFLTTFRVLVAGVGNAFLAGDLFNLYVGFEILLMASYVLLTLGGTAARIRGGITYIVVSLTSSVLFLAAIGLVYAATGTVNMAQLAVRLGELPEGAQVLLQSMLLIAFGIKAAVFPLSAWLPDSYPTAPAPVTAVFAGLLTKVGVYAIIRTQTLLFPGGALDDLLLWAALATMLVGILGAVAQRDLRRMLSFTLVSHIGYMVFGIALGTAAGLAGAVFYVAHHIAIQTTLFLVAGLVERQGGTTSVDRLGGLARRSPLLAVLFFVPAMNLAGIPPLSGFIGKVGLLQAGVAEGSAVAFTLVAGGVVTSLLTLLAVARVWTRAFWRSPSQSPVEDTAAAAAAAAAVRHRPESDGVASDGEAADGGSRTALQDAWRRHTAVATAAEPDLPPAAGAVRALRPLPGTMVGATTALVALTVALTGLAGPLYGLADRAATDLIDRTPYTTSVFGTEEVP
;
A
#
# COMPACT_ATOMS: atom_id res chain seq x y z
N MET A 1 -1.93 -14.90 9.81
CA MET A 1 -1.67 -14.00 8.67
C MET A 1 -2.00 -14.65 7.33
N LEU A 2 -1.49 -15.84 7.02
CA LEU A 2 -1.71 -16.53 5.73
C LEU A 2 -3.20 -16.73 5.38
N VAL A 3 -4.03 -17.18 6.32
CA VAL A 3 -5.47 -17.40 6.09
C VAL A 3 -6.18 -16.10 5.69
N VAL A 4 -5.91 -15.00 6.40
CA VAL A 4 -6.50 -13.68 6.06
C VAL A 4 -5.98 -13.22 4.69
N ALA A 5 -4.68 -13.39 4.41
CA ALA A 5 -4.08 -13.04 3.12
C ALA A 5 -4.73 -13.80 1.96
N SER A 6 -4.91 -15.12 2.10
CA SER A 6 -5.55 -15.96 1.07
C SER A 6 -7.02 -15.60 0.84
N THR A 7 -7.77 -15.34 1.92
CA THR A 7 -9.18 -14.92 1.85
C THR A 7 -9.32 -13.58 1.11
N VAL A 8 -8.46 -12.63 1.44
CA VAL A 8 -8.44 -11.31 0.81
C VAL A 8 -8.00 -11.41 -0.65
N ALA A 9 -6.98 -12.22 -0.95
CA ALA A 9 -6.53 -12.46 -2.32
C ALA A 9 -7.66 -13.05 -3.19
N LEU A 10 -8.46 -13.99 -2.65
CA LEU A 10 -9.63 -14.52 -3.36
C LEU A 10 -10.64 -13.40 -3.69
N GLY A 11 -10.93 -12.52 -2.73
CA GLY A 11 -11.83 -11.38 -2.96
C GLY A 11 -11.31 -10.44 -4.07
N VAL A 12 -10.00 -10.14 -4.07
CA VAL A 12 -9.36 -9.34 -5.12
C VAL A 12 -9.43 -10.04 -6.47
N LEU A 13 -9.23 -11.36 -6.52
CA LEU A 13 -9.32 -12.15 -7.75
C LEU A 13 -10.72 -12.08 -8.37
N VAL A 14 -11.77 -12.28 -7.55
CA VAL A 14 -13.17 -12.18 -8.00
C VAL A 14 -13.48 -10.77 -8.52
N PHE A 15 -12.99 -9.74 -7.84
CA PHE A 15 -13.12 -8.35 -8.28
C PHE A 15 -12.46 -8.13 -9.65
N ALA A 16 -11.22 -8.61 -9.83
CA ALA A 16 -10.46 -8.46 -11.07
C ALA A 16 -11.11 -9.16 -12.26
N VAL A 17 -11.64 -10.38 -12.05
CA VAL A 17 -12.41 -11.10 -13.07
C VAL A 17 -13.67 -10.29 -13.45
N GLY A 18 -14.38 -9.74 -12.47
CA GLY A 18 -15.55 -8.90 -12.71
C GLY A 18 -15.22 -7.61 -13.47
N GLN A 19 -14.07 -7.01 -13.22
CA GLN A 19 -13.59 -5.85 -13.95
C GLN A 19 -13.21 -6.21 -15.39
N GLY A 20 -12.44 -7.26 -15.61
CA GLY A 20 -12.01 -7.70 -16.94
C GLY A 20 -13.18 -8.11 -17.81
N ALA A 21 -14.17 -8.81 -17.26
CA ALA A 21 -15.39 -9.19 -18.00
C ALA A 21 -16.24 -7.98 -18.41
N ALA A 22 -16.19 -6.87 -17.65
CA ALA A 22 -16.97 -5.68 -17.93
C ALA A 22 -16.27 -4.70 -18.88
N ASP A 23 -14.93 -4.65 -18.86
CA ASP A 23 -14.17 -3.68 -19.63
C ASP A 23 -13.77 -4.21 -21.03
N GLY A 24 -13.71 -5.54 -21.20
CA GLY A 24 -13.47 -6.18 -22.50
C GLY A 24 -12.18 -5.73 -23.20
N SER A 25 -11.21 -5.17 -22.47
CA SER A 25 -10.07 -4.48 -23.05
C SER A 25 -8.89 -5.43 -23.29
N ASP A 26 -8.34 -5.43 -24.50
CA ASP A 26 -7.08 -6.08 -24.85
C ASP A 26 -5.86 -5.45 -24.14
N GLU A 27 -6.00 -4.25 -23.55
CA GLU A 27 -4.93 -3.51 -22.91
C GLU A 27 -4.41 -4.16 -21.61
N THR A 28 -5.24 -4.97 -20.95
CA THR A 28 -4.85 -5.75 -19.78
C THR A 28 -5.29 -7.21 -19.94
N PRO A 29 -4.50 -8.05 -20.62
CA PRO A 29 -4.88 -9.43 -20.85
C PRO A 29 -5.16 -10.18 -19.55
N LEU A 30 -6.40 -10.60 -19.34
CA LEU A 30 -6.84 -11.28 -18.13
C LEU A 30 -6.03 -12.56 -17.86
N SER A 31 -5.59 -13.25 -18.92
CA SER A 31 -4.76 -14.45 -18.83
C SER A 31 -3.41 -14.18 -18.14
N ILE A 32 -2.73 -13.08 -18.50
CA ILE A 32 -1.45 -12.67 -17.88
C ILE A 32 -1.71 -12.25 -16.44
N PHE A 33 -2.76 -11.47 -16.19
CA PHE A 33 -3.13 -11.05 -14.85
C PHE A 33 -3.38 -12.25 -13.93
N LEU A 34 -4.21 -13.21 -14.33
CA LEU A 34 -4.58 -14.36 -13.50
C LEU A 34 -3.39 -15.25 -13.15
N THR A 35 -2.52 -15.51 -14.14
CA THR A 35 -1.33 -16.33 -13.92
C THR A 35 -0.36 -15.64 -12.98
N THR A 36 -0.04 -14.38 -13.26
CA THR A 36 0.91 -13.59 -12.46
C THR A 36 0.39 -13.33 -11.03
N PHE A 37 -0.91 -13.12 -10.90
CA PHE A 37 -1.55 -12.94 -9.58
C PHE A 37 -1.42 -14.20 -8.72
N ARG A 38 -1.60 -15.40 -9.28
CA ARG A 38 -1.40 -16.66 -8.55
C ARG A 38 0.05 -16.84 -8.11
N VAL A 39 1.01 -16.52 -8.98
CA VAL A 39 2.44 -16.54 -8.63
C VAL A 39 2.74 -15.58 -7.49
N LEU A 40 2.17 -14.37 -7.53
CA LEU A 40 2.32 -13.41 -6.43
C LEU A 40 1.80 -13.96 -5.11
N VAL A 41 0.59 -14.52 -5.09
CA VAL A 41 -0.01 -15.11 -3.88
C VAL A 41 0.79 -16.30 -3.38
N ALA A 42 1.33 -17.14 -4.29
CA ALA A 42 2.21 -18.25 -3.92
C ALA A 42 3.49 -17.74 -3.24
N GLY A 43 4.12 -16.67 -3.78
CA GLY A 43 5.28 -16.03 -3.17
C GLY A 43 4.99 -15.47 -1.77
N VAL A 44 3.83 -14.84 -1.58
CA VAL A 44 3.35 -14.39 -0.25
C VAL A 44 3.21 -15.56 0.71
N GLY A 45 2.60 -16.66 0.26
CA GLY A 45 2.42 -17.88 1.06
C GLY A 45 3.76 -18.49 1.46
N ASN A 46 4.68 -18.62 0.51
CA ASN A 46 6.04 -19.12 0.75
C ASN A 46 6.78 -18.25 1.79
N ALA A 47 6.70 -16.94 1.67
CA ALA A 47 7.37 -16.04 2.61
C ALA A 47 6.81 -16.16 4.04
N PHE A 48 5.49 -16.28 4.23
CA PHE A 48 4.89 -16.48 5.56
C PHE A 48 5.20 -17.84 6.19
N LEU A 49 5.54 -18.84 5.38
CA LEU A 49 5.83 -20.21 5.83
C LEU A 49 7.33 -20.52 5.89
N ALA A 50 8.19 -19.57 5.51
CA ALA A 50 9.62 -19.79 5.46
C ALA A 50 10.21 -20.06 6.85
N GLY A 51 11.00 -21.16 6.97
CA GLY A 51 11.74 -21.55 8.17
C GLY A 51 13.23 -21.19 8.11
N ASP A 52 13.70 -20.66 6.98
CA ASP A 52 15.06 -20.18 6.79
C ASP A 52 15.08 -18.85 6.01
N LEU A 53 16.20 -18.10 6.15
CA LEU A 53 16.34 -16.78 5.53
C LEU A 53 16.42 -16.86 4.01
N PHE A 54 16.98 -17.93 3.45
CA PHE A 54 17.09 -18.06 2.00
C PHE A 54 15.75 -18.37 1.36
N ASN A 55 14.94 -19.26 1.98
CA ASN A 55 13.56 -19.51 1.51
C ASN A 55 12.69 -18.26 1.65
N LEU A 56 12.85 -17.48 2.72
CA LEU A 56 12.20 -16.17 2.86
C LEU A 56 12.58 -15.23 1.70
N TYR A 57 13.88 -15.19 1.34
CA TYR A 57 14.38 -14.42 0.20
C TYR A 57 13.72 -14.88 -1.11
N VAL A 58 13.69 -16.19 -1.38
CA VAL A 58 13.04 -16.75 -2.57
C VAL A 58 11.56 -16.38 -2.61
N GLY A 59 10.84 -16.45 -1.48
CA GLY A 59 9.46 -16.00 -1.37
C GLY A 59 9.30 -14.53 -1.77
N PHE A 60 10.19 -13.66 -1.30
CA PHE A 60 10.21 -12.25 -1.70
C PHE A 60 10.50 -12.08 -3.19
N GLU A 61 11.44 -12.82 -3.77
CA GLU A 61 11.75 -12.69 -5.20
C GLU A 61 10.59 -13.14 -6.09
N ILE A 62 9.92 -14.24 -5.74
CA ILE A 62 8.73 -14.72 -6.47
C ILE A 62 7.63 -13.66 -6.45
N LEU A 63 7.30 -13.12 -5.28
CA LEU A 63 6.24 -12.09 -5.17
C LEU A 63 6.65 -10.78 -5.86
N LEU A 64 7.94 -10.41 -5.84
CA LEU A 64 8.43 -9.19 -6.48
C LEU A 64 8.39 -9.29 -7.99
N MET A 65 8.89 -10.38 -8.58
CA MET A 65 8.84 -10.59 -10.03
C MET A 65 7.40 -10.54 -10.58
N ALA A 66 6.48 -11.21 -9.86
CA ALA A 66 5.07 -11.14 -10.20
C ALA A 66 4.50 -9.71 -10.05
N SER A 67 4.91 -8.97 -9.02
CA SER A 67 4.46 -7.61 -8.79
C SER A 67 4.95 -6.63 -9.86
N TYR A 68 6.15 -6.81 -10.42
CA TYR A 68 6.66 -5.98 -11.50
C TYR A 68 5.79 -6.08 -12.75
N VAL A 69 5.40 -7.31 -13.13
CA VAL A 69 4.50 -7.55 -14.26
C VAL A 69 3.13 -6.91 -14.00
N LEU A 70 2.54 -7.14 -12.83
CA LEU A 70 1.22 -6.62 -12.50
C LEU A 70 1.18 -5.08 -12.45
N LEU A 71 2.24 -4.43 -11.94
CA LEU A 71 2.30 -2.97 -11.83
C LEU A 71 2.40 -2.30 -13.21
N THR A 72 3.18 -2.89 -14.11
CA THR A 72 3.44 -2.33 -15.45
C THR A 72 2.40 -2.78 -16.48
N LEU A 73 1.50 -3.71 -16.12
CA LEU A 73 0.48 -4.24 -17.02
C LEU A 73 -0.39 -3.11 -17.59
N GLY A 74 -0.54 -3.11 -18.93
CA GLY A 74 -1.26 -2.06 -19.67
C GLY A 74 -0.40 -0.87 -20.11
N GLY A 75 0.89 -0.82 -19.74
CA GLY A 75 1.93 0.01 -20.38
C GLY A 75 1.73 1.53 -20.40
N THR A 76 0.84 2.11 -19.56
CA THR A 76 0.67 3.57 -19.54
C THR A 76 1.92 4.28 -19.01
N ALA A 77 2.20 5.51 -19.47
CA ALA A 77 3.36 6.27 -19.04
C ALA A 77 3.45 6.44 -17.50
N ALA A 78 2.32 6.60 -16.83
CA ALA A 78 2.26 6.67 -15.36
C ALA A 78 2.65 5.34 -14.70
N ARG A 79 2.14 4.20 -15.23
CA ARG A 79 2.49 2.85 -14.73
C ARG A 79 3.94 2.51 -14.96
N ILE A 80 4.49 2.85 -16.12
CA ILE A 80 5.91 2.63 -16.41
C ILE A 80 6.79 3.44 -15.46
N ARG A 81 6.50 4.73 -15.26
CA ARG A 81 7.26 5.60 -14.34
C ARG A 81 7.19 5.09 -12.89
N GLY A 82 5.99 4.83 -12.38
CA GLY A 82 5.79 4.26 -11.04
C GLY A 82 6.43 2.88 -10.90
N GLY A 83 6.36 2.06 -11.96
CA GLY A 83 6.99 0.75 -12.05
C GLY A 83 8.52 0.81 -11.97
N ILE A 84 9.16 1.70 -12.70
CA ILE A 84 10.63 1.88 -12.65
C ILE A 84 11.08 2.23 -11.24
N THR A 85 10.42 3.21 -10.58
CA THR A 85 10.74 3.57 -9.20
C THR A 85 10.60 2.37 -8.26
N TYR A 86 9.49 1.63 -8.38
CA TYR A 86 9.24 0.44 -7.57
C TYR A 86 10.30 -0.65 -7.81
N ILE A 87 10.64 -0.95 -9.07
CA ILE A 87 11.61 -1.98 -9.44
C ILE A 87 13.00 -1.62 -8.87
N VAL A 88 13.47 -0.38 -9.06
CA VAL A 88 14.79 0.03 -8.58
C VAL A 88 14.91 -0.09 -7.06
N VAL A 89 13.91 0.42 -6.31
CA VAL A 89 13.93 0.35 -4.85
C VAL A 89 13.81 -1.09 -4.36
N SER A 90 12.95 -1.89 -4.99
CA SER A 90 12.76 -3.29 -4.61
C SER A 90 13.99 -4.15 -4.89
N LEU A 91 14.66 -3.97 -6.04
CA LEU A 91 15.92 -4.66 -6.36
C LEU A 91 17.04 -4.26 -5.39
N THR A 92 17.16 -2.97 -5.05
CA THR A 92 18.12 -2.52 -4.04
C THR A 92 17.90 -3.23 -2.71
N SER A 93 16.67 -3.33 -2.25
CA SER A 93 16.31 -4.09 -1.04
C SER A 93 16.66 -5.58 -1.17
N SER A 94 16.40 -6.19 -2.33
CA SER A 94 16.70 -7.61 -2.57
C SER A 94 18.20 -7.92 -2.56
N VAL A 95 19.01 -7.07 -3.18
CA VAL A 95 20.47 -7.19 -3.17
C VAL A 95 21.01 -7.05 -1.74
N LEU A 96 20.50 -6.06 -0.98
CA LEU A 96 20.89 -5.87 0.42
C LEU A 96 20.50 -7.09 1.28
N PHE A 97 19.29 -7.64 1.07
CA PHE A 97 18.85 -8.83 1.81
C PHE A 97 19.71 -10.05 1.47
N LEU A 98 20.02 -10.28 0.18
CA LEU A 98 20.93 -11.38 -0.23
C LEU A 98 22.32 -11.22 0.36
N ALA A 99 22.88 -10.01 0.38
CA ALA A 99 24.15 -9.72 1.01
C ALA A 99 24.11 -9.98 2.53
N ALA A 100 23.02 -9.58 3.20
CA ALA A 100 22.82 -9.88 4.62
C ALA A 100 22.77 -11.39 4.88
N ILE A 101 22.08 -12.17 4.05
CA ILE A 101 22.05 -13.65 4.15
C ILE A 101 23.47 -14.24 3.99
N GLY A 102 24.22 -13.73 3.00
CA GLY A 102 25.61 -14.19 2.79
C GLY A 102 26.50 -13.93 4.00
N LEU A 103 26.38 -12.76 4.63
CA LEU A 103 27.14 -12.41 5.84
C LEU A 103 26.67 -13.21 7.08
N VAL A 104 25.36 -13.42 7.23
CA VAL A 104 24.81 -14.30 8.28
C VAL A 104 25.37 -15.71 8.12
N TYR A 105 25.33 -16.25 6.91
CA TYR A 105 25.90 -17.59 6.65
C TYR A 105 27.40 -17.66 6.91
N ALA A 106 28.18 -16.66 6.48
CA ALA A 106 29.60 -16.59 6.73
C ALA A 106 29.94 -16.53 8.23
N ALA A 107 29.10 -15.85 9.03
CA ALA A 107 29.34 -15.70 10.47
C ALA A 107 28.86 -16.92 11.30
N THR A 108 27.80 -17.61 10.85
CA THR A 108 27.10 -18.63 11.65
C THR A 108 27.13 -20.03 11.03
N GLY A 109 27.48 -20.16 9.74
CA GLY A 109 27.46 -21.42 9.00
C GLY A 109 26.05 -21.94 8.67
N THR A 110 24.98 -21.16 8.89
CA THR A 110 23.60 -21.59 8.67
C THR A 110 22.71 -20.44 8.21
N VAL A 111 21.60 -20.77 7.57
CA VAL A 111 20.48 -19.84 7.25
C VAL A 111 19.17 -20.28 7.90
N ASN A 112 19.14 -21.44 8.57
CA ASN A 112 17.99 -21.95 9.28
C ASN A 112 17.66 -21.04 10.48
N MET A 113 16.43 -20.51 10.56
CA MET A 113 16.06 -19.52 11.56
C MET A 113 16.11 -20.05 12.99
N ALA A 114 15.87 -21.35 13.21
CA ALA A 114 15.94 -21.95 14.55
C ALA A 114 17.40 -22.07 15.03
N GLN A 115 18.34 -22.44 14.14
CA GLN A 115 19.76 -22.45 14.46
C GLN A 115 20.29 -21.03 14.67
N LEU A 116 19.87 -20.10 13.84
CA LEU A 116 20.24 -18.69 13.95
C LEU A 116 19.80 -18.07 15.28
N ALA A 117 18.65 -18.48 15.83
CA ALA A 117 18.14 -18.02 17.12
C ALA A 117 19.13 -18.26 18.28
N VAL A 118 20.03 -19.24 18.14
CA VAL A 118 21.09 -19.55 19.10
C VAL A 118 22.42 -18.91 18.67
N ARG A 119 22.88 -19.23 17.45
CA ARG A 119 24.23 -18.86 16.98
C ARG A 119 24.47 -17.37 16.84
N LEU A 120 23.42 -16.58 16.52
CA LEU A 120 23.56 -15.12 16.44
C LEU A 120 23.87 -14.50 17.80
N GLY A 121 23.34 -15.05 18.90
CA GLY A 121 23.64 -14.58 20.24
C GLY A 121 25.10 -14.85 20.71
N GLU A 122 25.80 -15.76 20.04
CA GLU A 122 27.21 -16.07 20.33
C GLU A 122 28.20 -15.12 19.62
N LEU A 123 27.69 -14.32 18.65
CA LEU A 123 28.55 -13.38 17.91
C LEU A 123 28.88 -12.15 18.76
N PRO A 124 30.01 -11.48 18.48
CA PRO A 124 30.30 -10.18 19.07
C PRO A 124 29.18 -9.17 18.80
N GLU A 125 28.87 -8.31 19.77
CA GLU A 125 27.78 -7.33 19.71
C GLU A 125 27.81 -6.49 18.42
N GLY A 126 28.99 -6.01 18.00
CA GLY A 126 29.13 -5.23 16.76
C GLY A 126 28.73 -6.01 15.50
N ALA A 127 28.95 -7.33 15.46
CA ALA A 127 28.50 -8.19 14.36
C ALA A 127 26.98 -8.37 14.39
N GLN A 128 26.41 -8.59 15.58
CA GLN A 128 24.96 -8.69 15.75
C GLN A 128 24.27 -7.42 15.26
N VAL A 129 24.70 -6.22 15.69
CA VAL A 129 24.15 -4.92 15.29
C VAL A 129 24.28 -4.71 13.79
N LEU A 130 25.40 -5.07 13.18
CA LEU A 130 25.59 -4.97 11.72
C LEU A 130 24.57 -5.84 10.96
N LEU A 131 24.49 -7.12 11.30
CA LEU A 131 23.61 -8.08 10.64
C LEU A 131 22.13 -7.70 10.85
N GLN A 132 21.74 -7.32 12.07
CA GLN A 132 20.40 -6.82 12.39
C GLN A 132 20.07 -5.59 11.56
N SER A 133 20.97 -4.60 11.48
CA SER A 133 20.78 -3.36 10.71
C SER A 133 20.55 -3.66 9.23
N MET A 134 21.35 -4.55 8.62
CA MET A 134 21.19 -4.89 7.21
C MET A 134 19.84 -5.54 6.93
N LEU A 135 19.40 -6.48 7.77
CA LEU A 135 18.10 -7.13 7.64
C LEU A 135 16.95 -6.12 7.85
N LEU A 136 17.05 -5.27 8.88
CA LEU A 136 16.01 -4.26 9.16
C LEU A 136 15.89 -3.20 8.06
N ILE A 137 17.00 -2.77 7.46
CA ILE A 137 16.98 -1.85 6.31
C ILE A 137 16.30 -2.54 5.11
N ALA A 138 16.70 -3.77 4.80
CA ALA A 138 16.10 -4.52 3.69
C ALA A 138 14.59 -4.70 3.88
N PHE A 139 14.16 -5.13 5.06
CA PHE A 139 12.74 -5.33 5.36
C PHE A 139 11.99 -4.01 5.57
N GLY A 140 12.64 -2.97 6.10
CA GLY A 140 12.11 -1.62 6.21
C GLY A 140 11.77 -0.99 4.86
N ILE A 141 12.61 -1.21 3.83
CA ILE A 141 12.30 -0.82 2.44
C ILE A 141 11.05 -1.57 1.97
N LYS A 142 10.98 -2.90 2.15
CA LYS A 142 9.85 -3.72 1.70
C LYS A 142 8.56 -3.42 2.47
N ALA A 143 8.65 -3.12 3.76
CA ALA A 143 7.52 -2.71 4.59
C ALA A 143 7.13 -1.24 4.40
N ALA A 144 7.97 -0.42 3.75
CA ALA A 144 7.82 1.03 3.63
C ALA A 144 7.81 1.76 4.99
N VAL A 145 8.77 1.45 5.84
CA VAL A 145 9.04 2.17 7.10
C VAL A 145 9.80 3.46 6.79
N PHE A 146 9.46 4.58 7.42
CA PHE A 146 10.19 5.85 7.25
C PHE A 146 11.65 5.72 7.77
N PRO A 147 12.65 6.28 7.07
CA PRO A 147 12.59 7.15 5.88
C PRO A 147 12.47 6.41 4.53
N LEU A 148 12.40 5.08 4.53
CA LEU A 148 12.44 4.23 3.33
C LEU A 148 11.08 4.07 2.64
N SER A 149 10.06 4.86 3.02
CA SER A 149 8.66 4.73 2.59
C SER A 149 8.29 5.55 1.34
N ALA A 150 9.17 6.45 0.87
CA ALA A 150 8.84 7.46 -0.14
C ALA A 150 8.39 6.87 -1.50
N TRP A 151 8.86 5.68 -1.86
CA TRP A 151 8.52 5.01 -3.12
C TRP A 151 7.06 4.57 -3.21
N LEU A 152 6.43 4.22 -2.08
CA LEU A 152 5.12 3.56 -2.05
C LEU A 152 3.98 4.49 -2.53
N PRO A 153 3.85 5.75 -2.04
CA PRO A 153 2.78 6.64 -2.47
C PRO A 153 2.88 7.10 -3.92
N ASP A 154 4.05 6.98 -4.54
CA ASP A 154 4.26 7.36 -5.94
C ASP A 154 4.09 6.17 -6.90
N SER A 155 4.24 4.93 -6.42
CA SER A 155 4.15 3.72 -7.24
C SER A 155 2.76 3.06 -7.18
N TYR A 156 2.22 2.79 -5.99
CA TYR A 156 0.98 2.02 -5.84
C TYR A 156 -0.26 2.65 -6.48
N PRO A 157 -0.49 3.97 -6.42
CA PRO A 157 -1.68 4.57 -7.02
C PRO A 157 -1.74 4.45 -8.55
N THR A 158 -0.62 4.18 -9.21
CA THR A 158 -0.55 4.09 -10.68
C THR A 158 -1.07 2.76 -11.23
N ALA A 159 -1.07 1.70 -10.40
CA ALA A 159 -1.53 0.38 -10.78
C ALA A 159 -3.06 0.29 -10.91
N PRO A 160 -3.60 -0.71 -11.65
CA PRO A 160 -5.03 -1.01 -11.62
C PRO A 160 -5.54 -1.28 -10.21
N ALA A 161 -6.81 -0.95 -9.93
CA ALA A 161 -7.39 -1.07 -8.58
C ALA A 161 -7.17 -2.45 -7.91
N PRO A 162 -7.40 -3.61 -8.56
CA PRO A 162 -7.16 -4.90 -7.94
C PRO A 162 -5.67 -5.16 -7.64
N VAL A 163 -4.76 -4.63 -8.48
CA VAL A 163 -3.32 -4.74 -8.25
C VAL A 163 -2.91 -3.91 -7.04
N THR A 164 -3.33 -2.63 -6.98
CA THR A 164 -3.07 -1.78 -5.83
C THR A 164 -3.62 -2.37 -4.54
N ALA A 165 -4.83 -2.97 -4.60
CA ALA A 165 -5.48 -3.58 -3.45
C ALA A 165 -4.66 -4.75 -2.88
N VAL A 166 -4.20 -5.68 -3.72
CA VAL A 166 -3.39 -6.82 -3.27
C VAL A 166 -2.00 -6.37 -2.79
N PHE A 167 -1.39 -5.38 -3.43
CA PHE A 167 -0.10 -4.85 -3.00
C PHE A 167 -0.20 -4.19 -1.63
N ALA A 168 -1.18 -3.33 -1.45
CA ALA A 168 -1.42 -2.64 -0.18
C ALA A 168 -1.83 -3.61 0.95
N GLY A 169 -2.59 -4.63 0.61
CA GLY A 169 -3.00 -5.67 1.56
C GLY A 169 -1.86 -6.59 1.99
N LEU A 170 -1.06 -7.09 1.06
CA LEU A 170 -0.17 -8.22 1.29
C LEU A 170 1.32 -7.89 1.27
N LEU A 171 1.83 -7.20 0.23
CA LEU A 171 3.29 -7.09 0.02
C LEU A 171 4.01 -6.43 1.20
N THR A 172 3.51 -5.29 1.66
CA THR A 172 4.11 -4.59 2.80
C THR A 172 4.02 -5.40 4.10
N LYS A 173 3.00 -6.26 4.25
CA LYS A 173 2.82 -7.10 5.45
C LYS A 173 3.78 -8.29 5.49
N VAL A 174 4.22 -8.78 4.34
CA VAL A 174 5.35 -9.73 4.30
C VAL A 174 6.62 -9.06 4.84
N GLY A 175 6.87 -7.78 4.50
CA GLY A 175 7.96 -7.00 5.10
C GLY A 175 7.81 -6.83 6.62
N VAL A 176 6.61 -6.48 7.09
CA VAL A 176 6.33 -6.38 8.54
C VAL A 176 6.51 -7.74 9.24
N TYR A 177 6.06 -8.84 8.63
CA TYR A 177 6.29 -10.18 9.15
C TYR A 177 7.78 -10.52 9.27
N ALA A 178 8.57 -10.16 8.27
CA ALA A 178 10.02 -10.34 8.32
C ALA A 178 10.67 -9.52 9.45
N ILE A 179 10.20 -8.29 9.72
CA ILE A 179 10.63 -7.50 10.88
C ILE A 179 10.24 -8.19 12.18
N ILE A 180 9.01 -8.74 12.31
CA ILE A 180 8.61 -9.53 13.48
C ILE A 180 9.62 -10.66 13.72
N ARG A 181 9.89 -11.49 12.69
CA ARG A 181 10.80 -12.63 12.81
C ARG A 181 12.23 -12.20 13.17
N THR A 182 12.69 -11.06 12.64
CA THR A 182 14.01 -10.52 12.95
C THR A 182 14.11 -10.10 14.41
N GLN A 183 13.13 -9.36 14.93
CA GLN A 183 13.15 -8.80 16.26
C GLN A 183 12.81 -9.81 17.37
N THR A 184 11.98 -10.82 17.07
CA THR A 184 11.59 -11.80 18.10
C THR A 184 12.46 -13.04 18.12
N LEU A 185 12.84 -13.55 16.95
CA LEU A 185 13.56 -14.83 16.84
C LEU A 185 15.07 -14.64 16.71
N LEU A 186 15.52 -13.74 15.82
CA LEU A 186 16.94 -13.63 15.48
C LEU A 186 17.70 -12.69 16.42
N PHE A 187 17.12 -11.53 16.78
CA PHE A 187 17.77 -10.50 17.60
C PHE A 187 16.82 -9.99 18.68
N PRO A 188 16.43 -10.81 19.67
CA PRO A 188 15.53 -10.39 20.75
C PRO A 188 16.23 -9.39 21.68
N GLY A 189 15.56 -8.28 22.04
CA GLY A 189 16.12 -7.24 22.92
C GLY A 189 17.33 -6.54 22.32
N GLY A 190 17.34 -6.39 20.98
CA GLY A 190 18.49 -5.86 20.25
C GLY A 190 18.72 -4.35 20.49
N ALA A 191 19.97 -3.91 20.26
CA ALA A 191 20.40 -2.52 20.43
C ALA A 191 19.66 -1.51 19.51
N LEU A 192 18.85 -2.00 18.56
CA LEU A 192 18.12 -1.17 17.59
C LEU A 192 16.64 -0.95 17.94
N ASP A 193 16.16 -1.43 19.08
CA ASP A 193 14.73 -1.30 19.46
C ASP A 193 14.33 0.16 19.61
N ASP A 194 15.14 1.00 20.25
CA ASP A 194 14.90 2.44 20.36
C ASP A 194 14.85 3.12 18.97
N LEU A 195 15.74 2.74 18.05
CA LEU A 195 15.72 3.26 16.68
C LEU A 195 14.41 2.87 15.96
N LEU A 196 13.95 1.65 16.16
CA LEU A 196 12.67 1.19 15.60
C LEU A 196 11.48 1.92 16.20
N LEU A 197 11.47 2.24 17.50
CA LEU A 197 10.44 3.06 18.13
C LEU A 197 10.37 4.45 17.48
N TRP A 198 11.49 5.13 17.30
CA TRP A 198 11.53 6.43 16.62
C TRP A 198 11.15 6.33 15.15
N ALA A 199 11.56 5.28 14.44
CA ALA A 199 11.16 5.02 13.06
C ALA A 199 9.64 4.76 12.96
N ALA A 200 9.05 4.05 13.94
CA ALA A 200 7.61 3.82 14.03
C ALA A 200 6.85 5.13 14.19
N LEU A 201 7.28 6.00 15.12
CA LEU A 201 6.68 7.32 15.33
C LEU A 201 6.75 8.17 14.07
N ALA A 202 7.93 8.27 13.45
CA ALA A 202 8.11 9.03 12.22
C ALA A 202 7.24 8.46 11.08
N THR A 203 7.13 7.13 10.96
CA THR A 203 6.28 6.46 9.96
C THR A 203 4.80 6.80 10.18
N MET A 204 4.32 6.78 11.43
CA MET A 204 2.95 7.18 11.76
C MET A 204 2.67 8.62 11.37
N LEU A 205 3.51 9.56 11.80
CA LEU A 205 3.27 10.99 11.64
C LEU A 205 3.47 11.44 10.18
N VAL A 206 4.59 11.08 9.54
CA VAL A 206 4.87 11.45 8.15
C VAL A 206 3.82 10.86 7.21
N GLY A 207 3.44 9.59 7.43
CA GLY A 207 2.39 8.93 6.66
C GLY A 207 1.06 9.66 6.78
N ILE A 208 0.61 9.97 8.00
CA ILE A 208 -0.72 10.58 8.15
C ILE A 208 -0.77 12.04 7.71
N LEU A 209 0.28 12.82 7.95
CA LEU A 209 0.38 14.18 7.43
C LEU A 209 0.39 14.20 5.90
N GLY A 210 1.11 13.25 5.29
CA GLY A 210 1.06 13.02 3.85
C GLY A 210 -0.34 12.69 3.36
N ALA A 211 -1.10 11.82 4.06
CA ALA A 211 -2.48 11.47 3.71
C ALA A 211 -3.43 12.68 3.76
N VAL A 212 -3.35 13.47 4.82
CA VAL A 212 -4.17 14.70 4.96
C VAL A 212 -3.89 15.71 3.85
N ALA A 213 -2.67 15.78 3.34
CA ALA A 213 -2.30 16.69 2.27
C ALA A 213 -2.82 16.27 0.88
N GLN A 214 -3.25 15.00 0.68
CA GLN A 214 -3.63 14.52 -0.64
C GLN A 214 -5.04 14.97 -1.06
N ARG A 215 -5.18 15.12 -2.39
CA ARG A 215 -6.45 15.38 -3.09
C ARG A 215 -6.91 14.21 -3.96
N ASP A 216 -6.09 13.20 -4.09
CA ASP A 216 -6.38 11.94 -4.79
C ASP A 216 -6.65 10.83 -3.78
N LEU A 217 -7.75 10.07 -3.97
CA LEU A 217 -8.20 9.03 -3.06
C LEU A 217 -7.18 7.88 -2.94
N ARG A 218 -6.64 7.41 -4.06
CA ARG A 218 -5.68 6.30 -4.05
C ARG A 218 -4.37 6.70 -3.38
N ARG A 219 -3.92 7.93 -3.66
CA ARG A 219 -2.70 8.45 -3.06
C ARG A 219 -2.87 8.70 -1.56
N MET A 220 -4.03 9.21 -1.14
CA MET A 220 -4.38 9.34 0.28
C MET A 220 -4.35 7.98 0.99
N LEU A 221 -4.96 6.94 0.39
CA LEU A 221 -4.93 5.58 0.94
C LEU A 221 -3.51 4.98 0.97
N SER A 222 -2.64 5.34 0.04
CA SER A 222 -1.23 4.90 0.06
C SER A 222 -0.45 5.54 1.21
N PHE A 223 -0.68 6.81 1.52
CA PHE A 223 -0.09 7.47 2.68
C PHE A 223 -0.68 6.96 4.01
N THR A 224 -1.99 6.64 4.07
CA THR A 224 -2.56 5.98 5.26
C THR A 224 -1.96 4.59 5.45
N LEU A 225 -1.67 3.84 4.37
CA LEU A 225 -0.98 2.56 4.44
C LEU A 225 0.38 2.70 5.14
N VAL A 226 1.22 3.68 4.73
CA VAL A 226 2.50 3.97 5.38
C VAL A 226 2.30 4.29 6.86
N SER A 227 1.37 5.20 7.17
CA SER A 227 1.09 5.59 8.56
C SER A 227 0.72 4.40 9.45
N HIS A 228 -0.11 3.50 8.96
CA HIS A 228 -0.57 2.34 9.73
C HIS A 228 0.49 1.24 9.86
N ILE A 229 1.49 1.19 8.98
CA ILE A 229 2.69 0.36 9.19
C ILE A 229 3.44 0.85 10.44
N GLY A 230 3.47 2.16 10.69
CA GLY A 230 4.05 2.70 11.92
C GLY A 230 3.44 2.13 13.20
N TYR A 231 2.11 1.91 13.25
CA TYR A 231 1.48 1.22 14.39
C TYR A 231 1.95 -0.23 14.55
N MET A 232 2.15 -0.94 13.43
CA MET A 232 2.63 -2.32 13.48
C MET A 232 4.07 -2.38 14.01
N VAL A 233 4.94 -1.51 13.50
CA VAL A 233 6.33 -1.41 13.94
C VAL A 233 6.41 -0.94 15.40
N PHE A 234 5.54 -0.04 15.85
CA PHE A 234 5.43 0.35 17.26
C PHE A 234 5.20 -0.85 18.17
N GLY A 235 4.20 -1.69 17.87
CA GLY A 235 3.93 -2.88 18.69
C GLY A 235 5.07 -3.91 18.68
N ILE A 236 5.82 -4.03 17.56
CA ILE A 236 6.99 -4.91 17.45
C ILE A 236 8.15 -4.36 18.30
N ALA A 237 8.45 -3.07 18.15
CA ALA A 237 9.58 -2.42 18.79
C ALA A 237 9.46 -2.26 20.31
N LEU A 238 8.24 -2.38 20.88
CA LEU A 238 8.05 -2.47 22.33
C LEU A 238 8.70 -3.72 22.95
N GLY A 239 8.97 -4.77 22.17
CA GLY A 239 9.57 -6.01 22.65
C GLY A 239 8.75 -6.78 23.69
N THR A 240 7.50 -6.40 23.92
CA THR A 240 6.59 -7.02 24.91
C THR A 240 5.55 -7.93 24.25
N ALA A 241 5.08 -8.97 24.98
CA ALA A 241 4.03 -9.85 24.48
C ALA A 241 2.76 -9.07 24.11
N ALA A 242 2.36 -8.10 24.93
CA ALA A 242 1.19 -7.27 24.67
C ALA A 242 1.36 -6.39 23.41
N GLY A 243 2.53 -5.78 23.22
CA GLY A 243 2.84 -5.00 22.02
C GLY A 243 2.82 -5.85 20.77
N LEU A 244 3.44 -7.04 20.82
CA LEU A 244 3.49 -7.97 19.71
C LEU A 244 2.11 -8.57 19.39
N ALA A 245 1.29 -8.89 20.40
CA ALA A 245 -0.09 -9.33 20.21
C ALA A 245 -0.91 -8.25 19.50
N GLY A 246 -0.79 -7.00 19.94
CA GLY A 246 -1.40 -5.86 19.28
C GLY A 246 -0.94 -5.70 17.83
N ALA A 247 0.35 -5.84 17.54
CA ALA A 247 0.91 -5.79 16.20
C ALA A 247 0.38 -6.90 15.29
N VAL A 248 0.38 -8.16 15.76
CA VAL A 248 -0.13 -9.34 15.00
C VAL A 248 -1.60 -9.17 14.67
N PHE A 249 -2.42 -8.78 15.66
CA PHE A 249 -3.85 -8.51 15.44
C PHE A 249 -4.04 -7.37 14.43
N TYR A 250 -3.28 -6.29 14.58
CA TYR A 250 -3.38 -5.12 13.72
C TYR A 250 -2.94 -5.41 12.28
N VAL A 251 -1.94 -6.25 12.07
CA VAL A 251 -1.54 -6.72 10.73
C VAL A 251 -2.69 -7.45 10.05
N ALA A 252 -3.32 -8.42 10.74
CA ALA A 252 -4.44 -9.18 10.19
C ALA A 252 -5.64 -8.28 9.86
N HIS A 253 -6.02 -7.38 10.77
CA HIS A 253 -7.03 -6.35 10.56
C HIS A 253 -6.72 -5.48 9.33
N HIS A 254 -5.51 -4.96 9.27
CA HIS A 254 -5.12 -3.99 8.22
C HIS A 254 -5.00 -4.64 6.83
N ILE A 255 -4.65 -5.93 6.71
CA ILE A 255 -4.72 -6.68 5.45
C ILE A 255 -6.12 -6.57 4.87
N ALA A 256 -7.15 -6.86 5.66
CA ALA A 256 -8.54 -6.83 5.19
C ALA A 256 -9.02 -5.41 4.87
N ILE A 257 -8.79 -4.45 5.77
CA ILE A 257 -9.29 -3.08 5.64
C ILE A 257 -8.65 -2.35 4.45
N GLN A 258 -7.33 -2.40 4.34
CA GLN A 258 -6.63 -1.63 3.32
C GLN A 258 -6.93 -2.16 1.92
N THR A 259 -6.99 -3.49 1.75
CA THR A 259 -7.42 -4.10 0.49
C THR A 259 -8.84 -3.67 0.13
N THR A 260 -9.77 -3.74 1.09
CA THR A 260 -11.17 -3.35 0.87
C THR A 260 -11.27 -1.90 0.42
N LEU A 261 -10.57 -0.97 1.07
CA LEU A 261 -10.58 0.45 0.71
C LEU A 261 -10.03 0.73 -0.69
N PHE A 262 -9.00 0.01 -1.12
CA PHE A 262 -8.50 0.15 -2.49
C PHE A 262 -9.45 -0.43 -3.55
N LEU A 263 -10.16 -1.52 -3.26
CA LEU A 263 -11.22 -1.99 -4.14
C LEU A 263 -12.38 -1.00 -4.21
N VAL A 264 -12.78 -0.42 -3.07
CA VAL A 264 -13.79 0.66 -3.04
C VAL A 264 -13.32 1.88 -3.83
N ALA A 265 -12.05 2.26 -3.74
CA ALA A 265 -11.49 3.34 -4.57
C ALA A 265 -11.59 3.02 -6.07
N GLY A 266 -11.42 1.76 -6.46
CA GLY A 266 -11.68 1.29 -7.83
C GLY A 266 -13.14 1.42 -8.26
N LEU A 267 -14.09 1.10 -7.37
CA LEU A 267 -15.52 1.32 -7.63
C LEU A 267 -15.87 2.81 -7.72
N VAL A 268 -15.27 3.65 -6.86
CA VAL A 268 -15.42 5.11 -6.89
C VAL A 268 -14.92 5.67 -8.22
N GLU A 269 -13.73 5.26 -8.65
CA GLU A 269 -13.14 5.67 -9.93
C GLU A 269 -14.00 5.25 -11.11
N ARG A 270 -14.48 4.00 -11.12
CA ARG A 270 -15.36 3.50 -12.18
C ARG A 270 -16.65 4.32 -12.28
N GLN A 271 -17.28 4.64 -11.18
CA GLN A 271 -18.53 5.37 -11.14
C GLN A 271 -18.36 6.88 -11.34
N GLY A 272 -17.33 7.47 -10.70
CA GLY A 272 -17.06 8.91 -10.76
C GLY A 272 -16.16 9.33 -11.94
N GLY A 273 -15.50 8.36 -12.61
CA GLY A 273 -14.57 8.62 -13.71
C GLY A 273 -13.25 9.24 -13.28
N THR A 274 -13.00 9.37 -11.96
CA THR A 274 -11.78 9.98 -11.40
C THR A 274 -11.60 9.55 -9.95
N THR A 275 -10.36 9.59 -9.45
CA THR A 275 -10.00 9.43 -8.04
C THR A 275 -9.75 10.78 -7.33
N SER A 276 -9.80 11.89 -8.07
CA SER A 276 -9.64 13.24 -7.51
C SER A 276 -10.83 13.61 -6.63
N VAL A 277 -10.59 13.77 -5.33
CA VAL A 277 -11.61 14.09 -4.32
C VAL A 277 -12.26 15.45 -4.59
N ASP A 278 -11.52 16.38 -5.21
CA ASP A 278 -12.03 17.71 -5.56
C ASP A 278 -12.99 17.66 -6.76
N ARG A 279 -12.83 16.68 -7.65
CA ARG A 279 -13.67 16.48 -8.85
C ARG A 279 -14.86 15.56 -8.62
N LEU A 280 -14.85 14.79 -7.53
CA LEU A 280 -15.95 13.92 -7.12
C LEU A 280 -17.04 14.73 -6.39
N GLY A 281 -18.28 14.26 -6.44
CA GLY A 281 -19.39 14.83 -5.69
C GLY A 281 -20.69 14.01 -5.84
N GLY A 282 -21.55 14.04 -4.81
CA GLY A 282 -22.89 13.45 -4.83
C GLY A 282 -22.94 11.92 -4.89
N LEU A 283 -21.86 11.22 -4.61
CA LEU A 283 -21.81 9.76 -4.71
C LEU A 283 -22.79 9.08 -3.75
N ALA A 284 -23.05 9.65 -2.56
CA ALA A 284 -23.98 9.07 -1.61
C ALA A 284 -25.43 9.05 -2.12
N ARG A 285 -25.84 10.05 -2.89
CA ARG A 285 -27.18 10.10 -3.52
C ARG A 285 -27.28 9.20 -4.74
N ARG A 286 -26.21 9.14 -5.53
CA ARG A 286 -26.17 8.40 -6.79
C ARG A 286 -25.97 6.90 -6.59
N SER A 287 -25.24 6.51 -5.56
CA SER A 287 -24.89 5.12 -5.22
C SER A 287 -24.81 4.93 -3.70
N PRO A 288 -25.97 4.78 -3.01
CA PRO A 288 -26.00 4.59 -1.56
C PRO A 288 -25.19 3.38 -1.11
N LEU A 289 -25.23 2.29 -1.88
CA LEU A 289 -24.44 1.08 -1.58
C LEU A 289 -22.93 1.38 -1.58
N LEU A 290 -22.43 2.10 -2.59
CA LEU A 290 -21.02 2.49 -2.65
C LEU A 290 -20.62 3.38 -1.46
N ALA A 291 -21.55 4.26 -1.02
CA ALA A 291 -21.32 5.07 0.17
C ALA A 291 -21.14 4.21 1.43
N VAL A 292 -21.97 3.18 1.63
CA VAL A 292 -21.82 2.24 2.75
C VAL A 292 -20.54 1.45 2.62
N LEU A 293 -20.20 0.94 1.43
CA LEU A 293 -18.98 0.18 1.17
C LEU A 293 -17.72 1.01 1.43
N PHE A 294 -17.76 2.32 1.27
CA PHE A 294 -16.67 3.22 1.67
C PHE A 294 -16.70 3.52 3.17
N PHE A 295 -17.86 3.90 3.71
CA PHE A 295 -18.00 4.41 5.07
C PHE A 295 -17.56 3.40 6.12
N VAL A 296 -18.02 2.15 6.02
CA VAL A 296 -17.73 1.11 7.03
C VAL A 296 -16.22 0.85 7.15
N PRO A 297 -15.46 0.50 6.09
CA PRO A 297 -14.03 0.29 6.22
C PRO A 297 -13.24 1.57 6.51
N ALA A 298 -13.71 2.75 6.07
CA ALA A 298 -13.07 4.02 6.38
C ALA A 298 -13.16 4.38 7.87
N MET A 299 -14.32 4.16 8.51
CA MET A 299 -14.48 4.34 9.95
C MET A 299 -13.68 3.30 10.74
N ASN A 300 -13.60 2.08 10.22
CA ASN A 300 -12.80 1.01 10.80
C ASN A 300 -11.29 1.33 10.74
N LEU A 301 -10.80 1.86 9.62
CA LEU A 301 -9.42 2.35 9.49
C LEU A 301 -9.12 3.49 10.47
N ALA A 302 -10.05 4.46 10.62
CA ALA A 302 -9.91 5.56 11.56
C ALA A 302 -9.84 5.08 13.02
N GLY A 303 -10.39 3.89 13.32
CA GLY A 303 -10.42 3.34 14.67
C GLY A 303 -11.60 3.85 15.50
N ILE A 304 -12.80 3.91 14.87
CA ILE A 304 -14.03 4.28 15.57
C ILE A 304 -14.62 3.06 16.30
N PRO A 305 -14.99 3.17 17.60
CA PRO A 305 -15.67 2.11 18.31
C PRO A 305 -16.99 1.72 17.65
N PRO A 306 -17.42 0.46 17.66
CA PRO A 306 -16.78 -0.71 18.27
C PRO A 306 -15.88 -1.51 17.31
N LEU A 307 -15.47 -0.95 16.19
CA LEU A 307 -14.82 -1.65 15.07
C LEU A 307 -13.43 -2.22 15.42
N SER A 308 -12.99 -3.25 14.69
CA SER A 308 -11.74 -3.98 14.96
C SER A 308 -10.49 -3.08 14.92
N GLY A 309 -10.50 -2.00 14.12
CA GLY A 309 -9.41 -1.01 14.11
C GLY A 309 -9.26 -0.25 15.42
N PHE A 310 -10.37 0.03 16.11
CA PHE A 310 -10.34 0.61 17.45
C PHE A 310 -9.71 -0.37 18.45
N ILE A 311 -10.16 -1.63 18.43
CA ILE A 311 -9.65 -2.67 19.36
C ILE A 311 -8.15 -2.88 19.18
N GLY A 312 -7.67 -2.98 17.94
CA GLY A 312 -6.24 -3.16 17.67
C GLY A 312 -5.39 -1.94 18.09
N LYS A 313 -5.88 -0.71 17.84
CA LYS A 313 -5.18 0.50 18.28
C LYS A 313 -5.15 0.62 19.78
N VAL A 314 -6.28 0.37 20.47
CA VAL A 314 -6.33 0.40 21.94
C VAL A 314 -5.36 -0.62 22.53
N GLY A 315 -5.30 -1.85 22.01
CA GLY A 315 -4.33 -2.84 22.47
C GLY A 315 -2.88 -2.38 22.34
N LEU A 316 -2.50 -1.77 21.20
CA LEU A 316 -1.17 -1.19 21.02
C LEU A 316 -0.87 -0.03 21.97
N LEU A 317 -1.83 0.89 22.16
CA LEU A 317 -1.66 2.02 23.07
C LEU A 317 -1.58 1.56 24.53
N GLN A 318 -2.36 0.59 24.95
CA GLN A 318 -2.28 -0.03 26.27
C GLN A 318 -0.94 -0.70 26.52
N ALA A 319 -0.41 -1.42 25.51
CA ALA A 319 0.92 -2.01 25.60
C ALA A 319 2.01 -0.95 25.78
N GLY A 320 1.93 0.17 25.06
CA GLY A 320 2.86 1.29 25.22
C GLY A 320 2.74 2.00 26.58
N VAL A 321 1.52 2.14 27.12
CA VAL A 321 1.32 2.68 28.47
C VAL A 321 1.88 1.73 29.54
N ALA A 322 1.70 0.42 29.37
CA ALA A 322 2.18 -0.60 30.29
C ALA A 322 3.71 -0.73 30.30
N GLU A 323 4.37 -0.49 29.16
CA GLU A 323 5.84 -0.47 29.06
C GLU A 323 6.43 0.72 29.87
N GLY A 324 5.80 1.89 29.84
CA GLY A 324 6.02 2.98 30.81
C GLY A 324 7.22 3.88 30.52
N SER A 325 8.00 3.68 29.46
CA SER A 325 9.11 4.58 29.09
C SER A 325 8.60 5.91 28.50
N ALA A 326 9.42 6.96 28.56
CA ALA A 326 9.11 8.25 27.95
C ALA A 326 8.94 8.14 26.42
N VAL A 327 9.70 7.24 25.77
CA VAL A 327 9.60 6.98 24.34
C VAL A 327 8.26 6.31 24.02
N ALA A 328 7.86 5.29 24.78
CA ALA A 328 6.57 4.63 24.61
C ALA A 328 5.39 5.59 24.81
N PHE A 329 5.40 6.45 25.84
CA PHE A 329 4.39 7.50 26.00
C PHE A 329 4.34 8.47 24.82
N THR A 330 5.50 8.81 24.22
CA THR A 330 5.55 9.65 23.03
C THR A 330 4.89 8.96 21.83
N LEU A 331 5.11 7.65 21.68
CA LEU A 331 4.45 6.86 20.62
C LEU A 331 2.95 6.72 20.88
N VAL A 332 2.53 6.54 22.12
CA VAL A 332 1.10 6.54 22.50
C VAL A 332 0.43 7.85 22.09
N ALA A 333 1.04 8.99 22.43
CA ALA A 333 0.55 10.30 22.02
C ALA A 333 0.53 10.46 20.48
N GLY A 334 1.61 10.06 19.80
CA GLY A 334 1.71 10.02 18.34
C GLY A 334 0.64 9.15 17.70
N GLY A 335 0.34 7.99 18.30
CA GLY A 335 -0.71 7.09 17.87
C GLY A 335 -2.11 7.72 17.98
N VAL A 336 -2.43 8.38 19.08
CA VAL A 336 -3.69 9.11 19.25
C VAL A 336 -3.84 10.22 18.20
N VAL A 337 -2.81 11.04 18.01
CA VAL A 337 -2.78 12.09 16.99
C VAL A 337 -2.99 11.49 15.58
N THR A 338 -2.31 10.41 15.29
CA THR A 338 -2.44 9.70 13.99
C THR A 338 -3.86 9.18 13.77
N SER A 339 -4.53 8.65 14.80
CA SER A 339 -5.93 8.21 14.69
C SER A 339 -6.87 9.37 14.40
N LEU A 340 -6.73 10.50 15.07
CA LEU A 340 -7.54 11.69 14.83
C LEU A 340 -7.31 12.27 13.42
N LEU A 341 -6.07 12.31 12.96
CA LEU A 341 -5.76 12.75 11.60
C LEU A 341 -6.22 11.75 10.54
N THR A 342 -6.24 10.45 10.83
CA THR A 342 -6.84 9.44 9.95
C THR A 342 -8.34 9.70 9.80
N LEU A 343 -9.04 9.95 10.90
CA LEU A 343 -10.46 10.32 10.87
C LEU A 343 -10.69 11.60 10.04
N LEU A 344 -9.86 12.62 10.24
CA LEU A 344 -9.92 13.85 9.45
C LEU A 344 -9.74 13.58 7.94
N ALA A 345 -8.76 12.75 7.56
CA ALA A 345 -8.48 12.42 6.16
C ALA A 345 -9.70 11.73 5.50
N VAL A 346 -10.26 10.69 6.15
CA VAL A 346 -11.42 9.96 5.61
C VAL A 346 -12.69 10.80 5.65
N ALA A 347 -12.89 11.65 6.66
CA ALA A 347 -14.03 12.57 6.76
C ALA A 347 -14.00 13.62 5.63
N ARG A 348 -12.81 14.11 5.24
CA ARG A 348 -12.65 15.01 4.08
C ARG A 348 -13.06 14.34 2.78
N VAL A 349 -12.70 13.08 2.57
CA VAL A 349 -13.15 12.31 1.40
C VAL A 349 -14.66 12.14 1.45
N TRP A 350 -15.22 11.77 2.62
CA TRP A 350 -16.65 11.61 2.78
C TRP A 350 -17.44 12.88 2.45
N THR A 351 -17.03 14.00 3.03
CA THR A 351 -17.74 15.28 2.81
C THR A 351 -17.63 15.77 1.37
N ARG A 352 -16.48 15.59 0.72
CA ARG A 352 -16.26 16.10 -0.64
C ARG A 352 -16.78 15.17 -1.73
N ALA A 353 -16.47 13.87 -1.67
CA ALA A 353 -16.83 12.93 -2.72
C ALA A 353 -18.25 12.40 -2.58
N PHE A 354 -18.74 12.20 -1.35
CA PHE A 354 -20.05 11.57 -1.11
C PHE A 354 -21.17 12.56 -0.81
N TRP A 355 -20.93 13.58 0.01
CA TRP A 355 -21.98 14.52 0.45
C TRP A 355 -22.12 15.77 -0.41
N ARG A 356 -21.00 16.36 -0.85
CA ARG A 356 -21.05 17.60 -1.64
C ARG A 356 -21.92 17.42 -2.88
N SER A 357 -22.76 18.43 -3.19
CA SER A 357 -23.56 18.44 -4.42
C SER A 357 -22.65 18.51 -5.66
N PRO A 358 -22.95 17.79 -6.76
CA PRO A 358 -22.17 17.86 -7.99
C PRO A 358 -22.03 19.28 -8.54
N SER A 359 -23.07 20.11 -8.41
CA SER A 359 -23.07 21.52 -8.84
C SER A 359 -22.11 22.44 -8.07
N GLN A 360 -21.57 21.97 -6.95
CA GLN A 360 -20.56 22.69 -6.15
C GLN A 360 -19.13 22.22 -6.45
N SER A 361 -18.94 21.42 -7.49
CA SER A 361 -17.61 20.96 -7.87
C SER A 361 -16.89 22.04 -8.69
N PRO A 362 -15.65 22.46 -8.34
CA PRO A 362 -14.91 23.51 -9.05
C PRO A 362 -14.69 23.25 -10.54
N VAL A 363 -15.00 22.04 -11.01
CA VAL A 363 -14.82 21.60 -12.41
C VAL A 363 -15.87 22.21 -13.32
N GLU A 364 -17.09 22.51 -12.83
CA GLU A 364 -18.10 23.19 -13.64
C GLU A 364 -17.70 24.65 -13.91
N ASP A 365 -17.09 25.31 -12.91
CA ASP A 365 -16.64 26.70 -13.07
C ASP A 365 -15.42 26.80 -14.03
N THR A 366 -14.50 25.84 -13.98
CA THR A 366 -13.36 25.82 -14.92
C THR A 366 -13.74 25.38 -16.32
N ALA A 367 -14.72 24.48 -16.49
CA ALA A 367 -15.24 24.08 -17.80
C ALA A 367 -16.04 25.23 -18.44
N ALA A 368 -16.84 25.96 -17.66
CA ALA A 368 -17.53 27.16 -18.11
C ALA A 368 -16.54 28.28 -18.48
N ALA A 369 -15.51 28.49 -17.65
CA ALA A 369 -14.45 29.47 -17.94
C ALA A 369 -13.61 29.07 -19.17
N ALA A 370 -13.30 27.78 -19.36
CA ALA A 370 -12.59 27.28 -20.54
C ALA A 370 -13.46 27.37 -21.82
N ALA A 371 -14.75 27.07 -21.72
CA ALA A 371 -15.70 27.24 -22.82
C ALA A 371 -15.87 28.73 -23.19
N ALA A 372 -15.94 29.61 -22.21
CA ALA A 372 -15.99 31.06 -22.44
C ALA A 372 -14.68 31.57 -23.08
N ALA A 373 -13.51 31.09 -22.65
CA ALA A 373 -12.22 31.43 -23.24
C ALA A 373 -12.05 30.88 -24.68
N ALA A 374 -12.61 29.68 -24.97
CA ALA A 374 -12.61 29.11 -26.30
C ALA A 374 -13.56 29.85 -27.23
N ALA A 375 -14.73 30.31 -26.74
CA ALA A 375 -15.68 31.13 -27.49
C ALA A 375 -15.10 32.53 -27.85
N VAL A 376 -14.25 33.08 -26.96
CA VAL A 376 -13.54 34.34 -27.23
C VAL A 376 -12.45 34.14 -28.28
N ARG A 377 -11.78 32.99 -28.34
CA ARG A 377 -10.73 32.71 -29.37
C ARG A 377 -11.31 32.35 -30.74
N HIS A 378 -12.57 31.97 -30.84
CA HIS A 378 -13.25 31.65 -32.10
C HIS A 378 -14.13 32.81 -32.62
N ARG A 379 -13.89 34.01 -32.13
CA ARG A 379 -14.47 35.19 -32.81
C ARG A 379 -13.72 35.37 -34.13
N PRO A 380 -14.40 35.26 -35.30
CA PRO A 380 -13.72 35.46 -36.57
C PRO A 380 -13.23 36.93 -36.62
N GLU A 381 -11.93 37.12 -36.73
CA GLU A 381 -11.36 38.37 -37.15
C GLU A 381 -11.82 38.59 -38.59
N SER A 382 -12.71 39.55 -38.76
CA SER A 382 -13.10 40.02 -40.06
C SER A 382 -11.95 40.84 -40.67
N ASP A 383 -11.52 40.37 -41.83
CA ASP A 383 -10.86 41.09 -42.90
C ASP A 383 -9.75 42.11 -42.60
N GLY A 384 -8.59 41.81 -43.11
CA GLY A 384 -7.49 42.81 -43.20
C GLY A 384 -6.21 42.27 -43.87
N VAL A 385 -6.22 42.33 -45.23
CA VAL A 385 -5.07 42.62 -46.10
C VAL A 385 -3.90 41.63 -46.18
N ALA A 386 -3.74 41.07 -47.37
CA ALA A 386 -2.56 40.40 -47.89
C ALA A 386 -1.35 41.34 -48.00
N SER A 387 -0.14 40.80 -47.79
CA SER A 387 1.08 41.30 -48.43
C SER A 387 2.05 40.12 -48.62
N ASP A 388 2.42 39.93 -49.89
CA ASP A 388 3.40 39.02 -50.46
C ASP A 388 4.83 39.32 -49.97
N GLY A 389 5.71 38.33 -49.99
CA GLY A 389 7.15 38.54 -49.87
C GLY A 389 7.96 37.25 -49.64
N GLU A 390 8.33 36.56 -50.75
CA GLU A 390 9.63 35.92 -51.08
C GLU A 390 10.59 35.47 -49.93
N ALA A 391 11.06 34.31 -49.91
CA ALA A 391 11.91 33.40 -50.68
C ALA A 391 13.18 32.97 -49.93
N ALA A 392 13.44 31.69 -50.00
CA ALA A 392 14.73 30.98 -50.18
C ALA A 392 15.65 30.65 -48.99
N ASP A 393 15.89 29.36 -48.97
CA ASP A 393 17.15 28.64 -48.77
C ASP A 393 17.68 28.40 -47.35
N GLY A 394 17.79 27.10 -47.00
CA GLY A 394 18.37 26.61 -45.75
C GLY A 394 18.08 25.14 -45.47
N GLY A 395 18.03 24.31 -46.50
CA GLY A 395 17.79 22.87 -46.33
C GLY A 395 18.96 22.16 -45.67
N SER A 396 18.66 21.24 -44.82
CA SER A 396 19.47 20.12 -44.31
C SER A 396 19.75 20.05 -42.80
N ARG A 397 19.72 21.14 -42.05
CA ARG A 397 19.83 21.05 -40.55
C ARG A 397 18.49 21.03 -39.84
N THR A 398 17.42 21.44 -40.47
CA THR A 398 16.08 21.52 -39.96
C THR A 398 15.38 20.14 -39.91
N ALA A 399 15.65 19.25 -40.84
CA ALA A 399 14.96 17.95 -40.91
C ALA A 399 15.27 17.01 -39.73
N LEU A 400 16.51 17.02 -39.22
CA LEU A 400 16.92 16.27 -38.05
C LEU A 400 16.42 16.88 -36.76
N GLN A 401 16.41 18.20 -36.65
CA GLN A 401 15.85 18.93 -35.52
C GLN A 401 14.31 18.78 -35.46
N ASP A 402 13.64 18.79 -36.62
CA ASP A 402 12.20 18.59 -36.68
C ASP A 402 11.80 17.13 -36.46
N ALA A 403 12.62 16.16 -36.85
CA ALA A 403 12.44 14.75 -36.50
C ALA A 403 12.62 14.55 -34.99
N TRP A 404 13.61 15.18 -34.39
CA TRP A 404 13.85 15.13 -32.96
C TRP A 404 12.75 15.85 -32.16
N ARG A 405 12.28 16.99 -32.60
CA ARG A 405 11.14 17.73 -32.02
C ARG A 405 9.84 16.93 -32.17
N ARG A 406 9.61 16.21 -33.27
CA ARG A 406 8.46 15.31 -33.42
C ARG A 406 8.53 14.10 -32.47
N HIS A 407 9.72 13.50 -32.27
CA HIS A 407 9.89 12.40 -31.31
C HIS A 407 9.77 12.89 -29.86
N THR A 408 10.26 14.07 -29.51
CA THR A 408 10.10 14.63 -28.17
C THR A 408 8.68 15.16 -27.93
N ALA A 409 8.00 15.68 -28.94
CA ALA A 409 6.60 16.11 -28.84
C ALA A 409 5.63 14.94 -28.67
N VAL A 410 5.92 13.76 -29.26
CA VAL A 410 5.15 12.53 -28.99
C VAL A 410 5.43 11.98 -27.58
N ALA A 411 6.61 12.22 -27.01
CA ALA A 411 6.95 11.82 -25.65
C ALA A 411 6.42 12.78 -24.57
N THR A 412 6.08 14.03 -24.95
CA THR A 412 5.55 15.05 -24.03
C THR A 412 4.06 15.38 -24.26
N ALA A 413 3.45 14.88 -25.31
CA ALA A 413 2.01 14.84 -25.46
C ALA A 413 1.46 13.71 -24.56
N ALA A 414 1.41 13.96 -23.22
CA ALA A 414 0.26 13.46 -22.50
C ALA A 414 -0.95 13.92 -23.32
N GLU A 415 -1.77 12.97 -23.83
CA GLU A 415 -3.05 13.33 -24.43
C GLU A 415 -3.69 14.37 -23.50
N PRO A 416 -3.99 15.59 -24.00
CA PRO A 416 -4.82 16.48 -23.22
C PRO A 416 -6.09 15.67 -22.99
N ASP A 417 -6.42 15.37 -21.72
CA ASP A 417 -7.76 14.97 -21.33
C ASP A 417 -8.67 16.07 -21.89
N LEU A 418 -9.16 15.88 -23.13
CA LEU A 418 -10.11 16.78 -23.75
C LEU A 418 -11.31 16.80 -22.80
N PRO A 419 -11.66 17.96 -22.22
CA PRO A 419 -12.79 18.01 -21.35
C PRO A 419 -14.01 17.51 -22.15
N PRO A 420 -14.80 16.57 -21.60
CA PRO A 420 -16.01 16.12 -22.26
C PRO A 420 -16.85 17.36 -22.59
N ALA A 421 -17.45 17.37 -23.79
CA ALA A 421 -18.27 18.47 -24.30
C ALA A 421 -19.20 18.98 -23.19
N ALA A 422 -19.17 20.30 -22.96
CA ALA A 422 -19.95 20.96 -21.93
C ALA A 422 -21.43 20.56 -22.09
N GLY A 423 -22.02 19.94 -21.06
CA GLY A 423 -23.43 19.55 -21.06
C GLY A 423 -23.71 18.03 -21.07
N ALA A 424 -22.76 17.18 -21.38
CA ALA A 424 -22.96 15.73 -21.23
C ALA A 424 -22.82 15.36 -19.74
N VAL A 425 -23.92 15.19 -19.04
CA VAL A 425 -23.95 14.43 -17.78
C VAL A 425 -23.38 13.05 -18.11
N ARG A 426 -22.11 12.83 -17.76
CA ARG A 426 -21.43 11.55 -18.03
C ARG A 426 -22.29 10.44 -17.41
N ALA A 427 -22.91 9.63 -18.27
CA ALA A 427 -23.73 8.53 -17.80
C ALA A 427 -22.89 7.68 -16.85
N LEU A 428 -23.42 7.45 -15.64
CA LEU A 428 -22.74 6.64 -14.64
C LEU A 428 -22.42 5.27 -15.24
N ARG A 429 -21.16 4.86 -15.24
CA ARG A 429 -20.83 3.51 -15.66
C ARG A 429 -21.44 2.54 -14.65
N PRO A 430 -22.20 1.52 -15.10
CA PRO A 430 -22.78 0.55 -14.19
C PRO A 430 -21.67 -0.18 -13.44
N LEU A 431 -21.90 -0.42 -12.14
CA LEU A 431 -21.01 -1.23 -11.33
C LEU A 431 -21.32 -2.71 -11.57
N PRO A 432 -20.36 -3.51 -12.07
CA PRO A 432 -20.56 -4.95 -12.26
C PRO A 432 -20.89 -5.64 -10.94
N GLY A 433 -21.90 -6.51 -10.93
CA GLY A 433 -22.35 -7.22 -9.73
C GLY A 433 -21.23 -8.02 -9.05
N THR A 434 -20.31 -8.61 -9.83
CA THR A 434 -19.15 -9.36 -9.33
C THR A 434 -18.16 -8.47 -8.57
N MET A 435 -17.87 -7.25 -9.07
CA MET A 435 -17.00 -6.30 -8.37
C MET A 435 -17.65 -5.84 -7.05
N VAL A 436 -18.94 -5.50 -7.10
CA VAL A 436 -19.70 -5.08 -5.91
C VAL A 436 -19.80 -6.22 -4.92
N GLY A 437 -20.10 -7.45 -5.36
CA GLY A 437 -20.20 -8.64 -4.53
C GLY A 437 -18.88 -8.97 -3.81
N ALA A 438 -17.75 -8.95 -4.54
CA ALA A 438 -16.43 -9.16 -3.95
C ALA A 438 -16.09 -8.10 -2.89
N THR A 439 -16.36 -6.83 -3.20
CA THR A 439 -16.11 -5.73 -2.26
C THR A 439 -17.02 -5.84 -1.02
N THR A 440 -18.30 -6.19 -1.21
CA THR A 440 -19.26 -6.39 -0.11
C THR A 440 -18.82 -7.56 0.78
N ALA A 441 -18.34 -8.66 0.20
CA ALA A 441 -17.82 -9.79 0.96
C ALA A 441 -16.60 -9.39 1.82
N LEU A 442 -15.70 -8.57 1.28
CA LEU A 442 -14.56 -8.07 2.05
C LEU A 442 -14.98 -7.05 3.13
N VAL A 443 -15.97 -6.18 2.87
CA VAL A 443 -16.56 -5.32 3.92
C VAL A 443 -17.17 -6.18 5.02
N ALA A 444 -17.93 -7.23 4.67
CA ALA A 444 -18.49 -8.16 5.64
C ALA A 444 -17.39 -8.89 6.44
N LEU A 445 -16.27 -9.27 5.80
CA LEU A 445 -15.11 -9.82 6.50
C LEU A 445 -14.57 -8.83 7.54
N THR A 446 -14.47 -7.53 7.21
CA THR A 446 -13.98 -6.51 8.15
C THR A 446 -14.90 -6.34 9.36
N VAL A 447 -16.21 -6.46 9.14
CA VAL A 447 -17.22 -6.46 10.22
C VAL A 447 -17.14 -7.76 11.04
N ALA A 448 -16.96 -8.92 10.39
CA ALA A 448 -16.77 -10.20 11.07
C ALA A 448 -15.52 -10.19 11.96
N LEU A 449 -14.42 -9.61 11.50
CA LEU A 449 -13.21 -9.42 12.34
C LEU A 449 -13.50 -8.59 13.61
N THR A 450 -14.48 -7.69 13.56
CA THR A 450 -14.94 -6.95 14.75
C THR A 450 -15.70 -7.88 15.72
N GLY A 451 -16.64 -8.65 15.21
CA GLY A 451 -17.40 -9.61 16.05
C GLY A 451 -16.54 -10.72 16.64
N LEU A 452 -15.47 -11.09 15.93
CA LEU A 452 -14.52 -12.14 16.34
C LEU A 452 -13.26 -11.54 17.01
N ALA A 453 -13.24 -10.24 17.33
CA ALA A 453 -12.04 -9.59 17.83
C ALA A 453 -11.49 -10.21 19.11
N GLY A 454 -12.35 -10.65 20.04
CA GLY A 454 -11.92 -11.33 21.27
C GLY A 454 -11.13 -12.62 21.00
N PRO A 455 -11.73 -13.62 20.32
CA PRO A 455 -11.01 -14.83 19.94
C PRO A 455 -9.75 -14.59 19.11
N LEU A 456 -9.79 -13.63 18.17
CA LEU A 456 -8.63 -13.29 17.32
C LEU A 456 -7.52 -12.62 18.12
N TYR A 457 -7.86 -11.75 19.07
CA TYR A 457 -6.88 -11.14 19.94
C TYR A 457 -6.24 -12.18 20.87
N GLY A 458 -7.02 -13.10 21.43
CA GLY A 458 -6.50 -14.23 22.20
C GLY A 458 -5.58 -15.17 21.36
N LEU A 459 -5.86 -15.34 20.06
CA LEU A 459 -4.95 -16.05 19.16
C LEU A 459 -3.65 -15.25 18.92
N ALA A 460 -3.76 -13.94 18.76
CA ALA A 460 -2.59 -13.06 18.59
C ALA A 460 -1.72 -13.01 19.86
N ASP A 461 -2.35 -13.06 21.03
CA ASP A 461 -1.66 -13.09 22.33
C ASP A 461 -0.86 -14.40 22.52
N ARG A 462 -1.48 -15.57 22.23
CA ARG A 462 -0.74 -16.84 22.23
C ARG A 462 0.41 -16.83 21.23
N ALA A 463 0.18 -16.34 20.00
CA ALA A 463 1.24 -16.25 19.01
C ALA A 463 2.38 -15.31 19.44
N ALA A 464 2.06 -14.21 20.13
CA ALA A 464 3.05 -13.29 20.67
C ALA A 464 3.88 -13.92 21.78
N THR A 465 3.24 -14.67 22.68
CA THR A 465 3.91 -15.42 23.74
C THR A 465 4.88 -16.46 23.15
N ASP A 466 4.44 -17.26 22.17
CA ASP A 466 5.26 -18.25 21.47
C ASP A 466 6.46 -17.61 20.72
N LEU A 467 6.23 -16.41 20.14
CA LEU A 467 7.30 -15.67 19.44
C LEU A 467 8.38 -15.13 20.39
N ILE A 468 8.00 -14.73 21.62
CA ILE A 468 8.96 -14.26 22.64
C ILE A 468 9.67 -15.42 23.30
N ASP A 469 8.95 -16.48 23.65
CA ASP A 469 9.53 -17.66 24.32
C ASP A 469 10.53 -18.41 23.38
N ARG A 470 10.31 -18.37 22.08
CA ARG A 470 11.12 -19.05 21.05
C ARG A 470 11.25 -20.56 21.20
N THR A 471 11.18 -21.09 22.43
CA THR A 471 11.30 -22.52 22.76
C THR A 471 10.33 -23.40 21.97
N PRO A 472 9.04 -23.05 21.83
CA PRO A 472 8.11 -23.86 21.02
C PRO A 472 8.56 -24.01 19.57
N TYR A 473 9.11 -22.94 18.98
CA TYR A 473 9.61 -22.96 17.60
C TYR A 473 10.89 -23.78 17.47
N THR A 474 11.88 -23.54 18.30
CA THR A 474 13.17 -24.27 18.25
C THR A 474 12.98 -25.75 18.53
N THR A 475 12.20 -26.10 19.54
CA THR A 475 11.87 -27.50 19.87
C THR A 475 11.09 -28.21 18.75
N SER A 476 10.18 -27.51 18.06
CA SER A 476 9.46 -28.10 16.94
C SER A 476 10.35 -28.42 15.73
N VAL A 477 11.48 -27.71 15.59
CA VAL A 477 12.45 -27.92 14.49
C VAL A 477 13.50 -28.98 14.85
N PHE A 478 14.00 -28.98 16.08
CA PHE A 478 15.12 -29.86 16.51
C PHE A 478 14.67 -31.10 17.29
N GLY A 479 13.40 -31.18 17.72
CA GLY A 479 12.92 -32.18 18.66
C GLY A 479 13.30 -31.80 20.10
N THR A 480 13.05 -32.72 21.03
CA THR A 480 13.36 -32.52 22.46
C THR A 480 14.83 -32.82 22.82
N GLU A 481 15.62 -33.32 21.87
CA GLU A 481 17.04 -33.61 22.05
C GLU A 481 17.88 -32.45 21.48
N GLU A 482 18.58 -31.77 22.38
CA GLU A 482 19.68 -30.81 22.23
C GLU A 482 19.62 -29.85 21.03
N VAL A 483 19.36 -28.58 21.33
CA VAL A 483 19.67 -27.45 20.43
C VAL A 483 21.22 -27.43 20.29
N PRO A 484 21.79 -27.75 19.12
CA PRO A 484 23.25 -27.77 18.95
C PRO A 484 23.82 -26.36 18.94
#